data_4d3f682beb9de8c801b92bc3f6a6bfa4
#
_entry.id   4d3f682beb9de8c801b92bc3f6a6bfa4
#
_cell.length_a   1.000
_cell.length_b   1.000
_cell.length_c   1.000
_cell.angle_alpha   90.00
_cell.angle_beta   90.00
_cell.angle_gamma   90.00
#
_symmetry.space_group_name_H-M   'P 1'
#
loop_
_entity.id
_entity.type
_entity.pdbx_description
1 polymer ?
#
loop_
_entity_poly.entity_id
_entity_poly.type
_entity_poly.pdbx_seq_one_letter_code
_entity_poly.pdbx_strand_id
1 'polypeptide(L)'
;MIACLILIILCSYLVYHYNNEKGLVKVVSDVDNEAYTVQIKDDSKEAADLIAKIKKRLITLLEHLKKTYGTGDNRVSLLEGNFRPDAIKEGIQKPGYTSYSVNKGEEIILCLRNKNSLVDINTMMFVVLHEFAHLATESIGHTTEFWDNFKWILEESINIGIYTKQDFEKKSVEYCGMDITSSPLK
;
A
#
# COMPACT_ATOMS: atom_id res chain seq x y z
N MET A 1 40.04 5.53 -14.56
CA MET A 1 39.46 5.93 -13.28
C MET A 1 37.92 6.01 -13.34
N ILE A 2 37.30 6.81 -14.22
CA ILE A 2 35.83 6.98 -14.32
C ILE A 2 35.11 5.64 -14.59
N ALA A 3 35.62 4.81 -15.52
CA ALA A 3 35.03 3.50 -15.84
C ALA A 3 34.99 2.54 -14.63
N CYS A 4 36.05 2.52 -13.79
CA CYS A 4 36.06 1.72 -12.57
C CYS A 4 35.05 2.22 -11.55
N LEU A 5 34.86 3.52 -11.44
CA LEU A 5 33.86 4.11 -10.52
C LEU A 5 32.44 3.75 -10.93
N ILE A 6 32.11 3.82 -12.23
CA ILE A 6 30.84 3.43 -12.79
C ILE A 6 30.58 1.93 -12.54
N LEU A 7 31.58 1.06 -12.74
CA LEU A 7 31.46 -0.37 -12.49
C LEU A 7 31.18 -0.67 -11.03
N ILE A 8 31.86 0.02 -10.09
CA ILE A 8 31.63 -0.14 -8.66
C ILE A 8 30.22 0.27 -8.27
N ILE A 9 29.73 1.42 -8.78
CA ILE A 9 28.36 1.90 -8.52
C ILE A 9 27.35 0.89 -9.07
N LEU A 10 27.54 0.40 -10.30
CA LEU A 10 26.66 -0.61 -10.90
C LEU A 10 26.65 -1.93 -10.12
N CYS A 11 27.82 -2.44 -9.73
CA CYS A 11 27.92 -3.65 -8.91
C CYS A 11 27.26 -3.45 -7.55
N SER A 12 27.47 -2.30 -6.88
CA SER A 12 26.85 -1.98 -5.60
C SER A 12 25.31 -1.90 -5.75
N TYR A 13 24.81 -1.31 -6.82
CA TYR A 13 23.40 -1.25 -7.13
C TYR A 13 22.80 -2.65 -7.38
N LEU A 14 23.48 -3.50 -8.17
CA LEU A 14 23.05 -4.88 -8.44
C LEU A 14 23.05 -5.73 -7.18
N VAL A 15 24.07 -5.61 -6.32
CA VAL A 15 24.15 -6.31 -5.03
C VAL A 15 23.06 -5.83 -4.07
N TYR A 16 22.79 -4.52 -4.04
CA TYR A 16 21.70 -3.94 -3.26
C TYR A 16 20.34 -4.48 -3.73
N HIS A 17 20.08 -4.47 -5.04
CA HIS A 17 18.84 -5.00 -5.64
C HIS A 17 18.69 -6.51 -5.36
N TYR A 18 19.73 -7.30 -5.60
CA TYR A 18 19.73 -8.72 -5.33
C TYR A 18 19.44 -9.05 -3.85
N ASN A 19 20.02 -8.29 -2.92
CA ASN A 19 19.76 -8.50 -1.49
C ASN A 19 18.36 -8.04 -1.05
N ASN A 20 17.78 -7.05 -1.71
CA ASN A 20 16.40 -6.62 -1.43
C ASN A 20 15.35 -7.60 -1.98
N GLU A 21 15.69 -8.38 -3.02
CA GLU A 21 14.78 -9.39 -3.58
C GLU A 21 14.95 -10.78 -2.94
N LYS A 22 15.98 -10.99 -2.11
CA LYS A 22 16.13 -12.23 -1.35
C LYS A 22 14.94 -12.43 -0.41
N GLY A 23 14.22 -13.52 -0.60
CA GLY A 23 13.05 -13.85 0.22
C GLY A 23 11.71 -13.44 -0.40
N LEU A 24 11.71 -12.93 -1.65
CA LEU A 24 10.51 -12.65 -2.42
C LEU A 24 10.36 -13.62 -3.60
N VAL A 25 9.12 -13.88 -3.98
CA VAL A 25 8.74 -14.72 -5.12
C VAL A 25 7.50 -14.14 -5.80
N LYS A 26 7.35 -14.37 -7.11
CA LYS A 26 6.11 -14.07 -7.83
C LYS A 26 5.16 -15.27 -7.73
N VAL A 27 3.95 -15.00 -7.24
CA VAL A 27 2.88 -16.00 -7.07
C VAL A 27 1.63 -15.50 -7.79
N VAL A 28 1.02 -16.37 -8.60
CA VAL A 28 -0.22 -16.07 -9.32
C VAL A 28 -1.40 -16.18 -8.35
N SER A 29 -2.21 -15.12 -8.25
CA SER A 29 -3.43 -15.08 -7.43
C SER A 29 -4.57 -15.84 -8.09
N ASP A 30 -5.40 -16.52 -7.29
CA ASP A 30 -6.66 -17.14 -7.76
C ASP A 30 -7.82 -16.13 -7.89
N VAL A 31 -7.61 -14.88 -7.40
CA VAL A 31 -8.64 -13.85 -7.42
C VAL A 31 -8.78 -13.19 -8.80
N ASP A 32 -7.65 -13.00 -9.49
CA ASP A 32 -7.59 -12.27 -10.76
C ASP A 32 -6.66 -12.88 -11.81
N ASN A 33 -5.97 -14.00 -11.48
CA ASN A 33 -4.97 -14.68 -12.29
C ASN A 33 -3.73 -13.83 -12.63
N GLU A 34 -3.46 -12.77 -11.85
CA GLU A 34 -2.24 -11.97 -12.00
C GLU A 34 -1.15 -12.39 -11.00
N ALA A 35 0.12 -12.10 -11.33
CA ALA A 35 1.27 -12.47 -10.53
C ALA A 35 1.67 -11.34 -9.59
N TYR A 36 1.74 -11.61 -8.29
CA TYR A 36 2.14 -10.66 -7.25
C TYR A 36 3.48 -11.06 -6.61
N THR A 37 4.29 -10.08 -6.28
CA THR A 37 5.52 -10.29 -5.54
C THR A 37 5.21 -10.35 -4.05
N VAL A 38 5.51 -11.49 -3.42
CA VAL A 38 5.23 -11.78 -2.00
C VAL A 38 6.44 -12.46 -1.35
N GLN A 39 6.48 -12.49 -0.01
CA GLN A 39 7.52 -13.23 0.71
C GLN A 39 7.38 -14.74 0.48
N ILE A 40 8.54 -15.43 0.41
CA ILE A 40 8.61 -16.90 0.33
C ILE A 40 8.21 -17.46 1.70
N LYS A 41 6.95 -17.85 1.84
CA LYS A 41 6.36 -18.45 3.04
C LYS A 41 5.28 -19.47 2.63
N ASP A 42 4.84 -20.30 3.57
CA ASP A 42 3.82 -21.33 3.31
C ASP A 42 2.48 -20.71 2.84
N ASP A 43 2.19 -19.46 3.27
CA ASP A 43 0.98 -18.70 2.93
C ASP A 43 1.22 -17.68 1.79
N SER A 44 2.22 -17.91 0.92
CA SER A 44 2.53 -16.99 -0.22
C SER A 44 1.36 -16.87 -1.20
N LYS A 45 0.55 -17.91 -1.34
CA LYS A 45 -0.64 -17.91 -2.19
C LYS A 45 -1.73 -16.98 -1.63
N GLU A 46 -2.03 -17.11 -0.35
CA GLU A 46 -2.99 -16.28 0.38
C GLU A 46 -2.54 -14.83 0.43
N ALA A 47 -1.21 -14.58 0.51
CA ALA A 47 -0.65 -13.24 0.42
C ALA A 47 -0.86 -12.61 -0.97
N ALA A 48 -0.65 -13.36 -2.05
CA ALA A 48 -0.94 -12.89 -3.41
C ALA A 48 -2.44 -12.59 -3.58
N ASP A 49 -3.32 -13.45 -3.07
CA ASP A 49 -4.77 -13.26 -3.09
C ASP A 49 -5.22 -12.04 -2.27
N LEU A 50 -4.53 -11.76 -1.15
CA LEU A 50 -4.78 -10.57 -0.35
C LEU A 50 -4.44 -9.28 -1.12
N ILE A 51 -3.28 -9.24 -1.80
CA ILE A 51 -2.89 -8.10 -2.65
C ILE A 51 -3.91 -7.91 -3.78
N ALA A 52 -4.31 -8.98 -4.46
CA ALA A 52 -5.30 -8.93 -5.53
C ALA A 52 -6.65 -8.34 -5.06
N LYS A 53 -7.13 -8.74 -3.87
CA LYS A 53 -8.34 -8.18 -3.26
C LYS A 53 -8.19 -6.70 -2.92
N ILE A 54 -7.02 -6.29 -2.40
CA ILE A 54 -6.69 -4.89 -2.11
C ILE A 54 -6.69 -4.08 -3.41
N LYS A 55 -5.95 -4.52 -4.43
CA LYS A 55 -5.88 -3.89 -5.76
C LYS A 55 -7.28 -3.65 -6.33
N LYS A 56 -8.13 -4.68 -6.33
CA LYS A 56 -9.51 -4.59 -6.82
C LYS A 56 -10.31 -3.52 -6.08
N ARG A 57 -10.20 -3.46 -4.74
CA ARG A 57 -10.89 -2.45 -3.92
C ARG A 57 -10.41 -1.03 -4.22
N LEU A 58 -9.10 -0.82 -4.40
CA LEU A 58 -8.54 0.50 -4.75
C LEU A 58 -8.98 0.96 -6.14
N ILE A 59 -9.00 0.05 -7.13
CA ILE A 59 -9.53 0.36 -8.47
C ILE A 59 -11.00 0.76 -8.38
N THR A 60 -11.82 -0.03 -7.65
CA THR A 60 -13.25 0.28 -7.43
C THR A 60 -13.43 1.65 -6.77
N LEU A 61 -12.58 1.99 -5.79
CA LEU A 61 -12.63 3.30 -5.14
C LEU A 61 -12.30 4.42 -6.13
N LEU A 62 -11.21 4.29 -6.90
CA LEU A 62 -10.82 5.31 -7.87
C LEU A 62 -11.91 5.55 -8.92
N GLU A 63 -12.53 4.48 -9.44
CA GLU A 63 -13.65 4.58 -10.38
C GLU A 63 -14.85 5.29 -9.76
N HIS A 64 -15.19 4.97 -8.50
CA HIS A 64 -16.24 5.65 -7.75
C HIS A 64 -15.94 7.14 -7.59
N LEU A 65 -14.73 7.50 -7.17
CA LEU A 65 -14.31 8.89 -6.98
C LEU A 65 -14.35 9.68 -8.29
N LYS A 66 -13.88 9.10 -9.39
CA LYS A 66 -13.96 9.69 -10.74
C LYS A 66 -15.40 9.95 -11.17
N LYS A 67 -16.29 9.00 -10.89
CA LYS A 67 -17.71 9.13 -11.22
C LYS A 67 -18.41 10.21 -10.38
N THR A 68 -18.05 10.31 -9.10
CA THR A 68 -18.73 11.18 -8.12
C THR A 68 -18.24 12.63 -8.20
N TYR A 69 -16.92 12.82 -8.30
CA TYR A 69 -16.27 14.14 -8.20
C TYR A 69 -15.73 14.64 -9.54
N GLY A 70 -15.52 13.74 -10.50
CA GLY A 70 -14.91 14.03 -11.78
C GLY A 70 -13.40 14.25 -11.71
N THR A 71 -12.76 14.28 -12.87
CA THR A 71 -11.29 14.51 -12.99
C THR A 71 -10.89 15.99 -12.79
N GLY A 72 -11.88 16.90 -12.62
CA GLY A 72 -11.65 18.28 -12.23
C GLY A 72 -11.34 18.47 -10.74
N ASP A 73 -11.66 17.49 -9.88
CA ASP A 73 -11.22 17.47 -8.49
C ASP A 73 -9.72 17.11 -8.45
N ASN A 74 -8.92 18.01 -7.84
CA ASN A 74 -7.47 17.86 -7.80
C ASN A 74 -7.01 16.54 -7.16
N ARG A 75 -7.70 16.10 -6.10
CA ARG A 75 -7.40 14.83 -5.39
C ARG A 75 -7.61 13.63 -6.31
N VAL A 76 -8.70 13.63 -7.08
CA VAL A 76 -9.03 12.57 -8.05
C VAL A 76 -8.01 12.57 -9.20
N SER A 77 -7.64 13.74 -9.70
CA SER A 77 -6.61 13.89 -10.73
C SER A 77 -5.25 13.36 -10.27
N LEU A 78 -4.86 13.69 -9.03
CA LEU A 78 -3.63 13.17 -8.42
C LEU A 78 -3.67 11.64 -8.26
N LEU A 79 -4.78 11.08 -7.77
CA LEU A 79 -4.94 9.63 -7.66
C LEU A 79 -4.84 8.94 -9.01
N GLU A 80 -5.52 9.44 -10.05
CA GLU A 80 -5.46 8.88 -11.40
C GLU A 80 -4.05 8.97 -11.99
N GLY A 81 -3.36 10.08 -11.76
CA GLY A 81 -1.98 10.30 -12.23
C GLY A 81 -0.94 9.45 -11.50
N ASN A 82 -1.13 9.21 -10.23
CA ASN A 82 -0.14 8.61 -9.32
C ASN A 82 -0.34 7.11 -9.10
N PHE A 83 -1.59 6.62 -9.07
CA PHE A 83 -1.87 5.23 -8.74
C PHE A 83 -1.43 4.27 -9.85
N ARG A 84 -0.62 3.28 -9.47
CA ARG A 84 -0.13 2.20 -10.33
C ARG A 84 -0.60 0.87 -9.73
N PRO A 85 -1.77 0.33 -10.14
CA PRO A 85 -2.34 -0.89 -9.55
C PRO A 85 -1.43 -2.10 -9.65
N ASP A 86 -0.58 -2.17 -10.67
CA ASP A 86 0.35 -3.30 -10.87
C ASP A 86 1.67 -3.17 -10.09
N ALA A 87 1.86 -2.05 -9.39
CA ALA A 87 3.05 -1.77 -8.59
C ALA A 87 2.85 -2.03 -7.08
N ILE A 88 1.79 -2.77 -6.72
CA ILE A 88 1.53 -3.19 -5.34
C ILE A 88 2.25 -4.51 -5.09
N LYS A 89 3.08 -4.56 -4.04
CA LYS A 89 3.83 -5.77 -3.66
C LYS A 89 4.01 -5.88 -2.15
N GLU A 90 4.31 -7.09 -1.69
CA GLU A 90 4.75 -7.30 -0.31
C GLU A 90 6.21 -6.90 -0.14
N GLY A 91 6.50 -6.19 0.96
CA GLY A 91 7.87 -5.86 1.36
C GLY A 91 8.49 -6.91 2.28
N ILE A 92 9.82 -6.93 2.31
CA ILE A 92 10.55 -7.66 3.36
C ILE A 92 10.47 -6.83 4.63
N GLN A 93 9.95 -7.44 5.69
CA GLN A 93 9.79 -6.77 6.97
C GLN A 93 11.17 -6.38 7.53
N LYS A 94 11.35 -5.07 7.78
CA LYS A 94 12.53 -4.52 8.44
C LYS A 94 12.10 -3.82 9.73
N PRO A 95 12.88 -3.89 10.82
CA PRO A 95 12.55 -3.17 12.04
C PRO A 95 12.30 -1.68 11.77
N GLY A 96 11.16 -1.15 12.23
CA GLY A 96 10.77 0.24 12.06
C GLY A 96 10.16 0.61 10.72
N TYR A 97 9.94 -0.35 9.82
CA TYR A 97 9.24 -0.13 8.54
C TYR A 97 7.91 -0.87 8.54
N THR A 98 6.87 -0.14 8.21
CA THR A 98 5.52 -0.65 7.93
C THR A 98 5.24 -0.60 6.42
N SER A 99 3.99 -0.48 6.00
CA SER A 99 3.67 -0.17 4.60
C SER A 99 4.08 1.27 4.25
N TYR A 100 4.43 1.49 3.00
CA TYR A 100 4.78 2.81 2.48
C TYR A 100 4.63 2.89 0.97
N SER A 101 4.42 4.10 0.46
CA SER A 101 4.45 4.41 -0.96
C SER A 101 5.80 5.02 -1.36
N VAL A 102 6.30 4.62 -2.53
CA VAL A 102 7.54 5.16 -3.14
C VAL A 102 7.15 6.23 -4.15
N ASN A 103 7.84 7.38 -4.11
CA ASN A 103 7.68 8.47 -5.10
C ASN A 103 6.22 8.77 -5.45
N LYS A 104 5.35 8.86 -4.42
CA LYS A 104 3.90 9.12 -4.58
C LYS A 104 3.19 8.11 -5.51
N GLY A 105 3.43 6.81 -5.31
CA GLY A 105 2.67 5.76 -5.97
C GLY A 105 3.38 5.04 -7.11
N GLU A 106 4.66 5.33 -7.36
CA GLU A 106 5.49 4.53 -8.25
C GLU A 106 5.49 3.05 -7.83
N GLU A 107 5.53 2.81 -6.50
CA GLU A 107 5.29 1.50 -5.89
C GLU A 107 4.52 1.67 -4.57
N ILE A 108 3.72 0.68 -4.21
CA ILE A 108 3.11 0.53 -2.88
C ILE A 108 3.64 -0.76 -2.26
N ILE A 109 4.44 -0.61 -1.22
CA ILE A 109 5.08 -1.71 -0.51
C ILE A 109 4.27 -2.01 0.74
N LEU A 110 3.72 -3.21 0.84
CA LEU A 110 2.85 -3.60 1.94
C LEU A 110 3.55 -4.53 2.92
N CYS A 111 3.39 -4.27 4.19
CA CYS A 111 3.63 -5.26 5.23
C CYS A 111 2.34 -6.06 5.44
N LEU A 112 2.32 -7.31 4.97
CA LEU A 112 1.09 -8.13 4.99
C LEU A 112 0.95 -9.00 6.25
N ARG A 113 1.96 -9.03 7.12
CA ARG A 113 2.00 -10.00 8.23
C ARG A 113 2.31 -9.40 9.57
N ASN A 114 1.51 -9.78 10.57
CA ASN A 114 1.89 -9.68 11.98
C ASN A 114 2.58 -10.98 12.37
N LYS A 115 3.90 -10.94 12.63
CA LYS A 115 4.70 -12.14 12.94
C LYS A 115 4.58 -13.19 11.81
N ASN A 116 3.76 -14.22 12.00
CA ASN A 116 3.63 -15.36 11.08
C ASN A 116 2.24 -15.49 10.45
N SER A 117 1.31 -14.55 10.68
CA SER A 117 -0.04 -14.58 10.12
C SER A 117 -0.32 -13.36 9.28
N LEU A 118 -1.08 -13.54 8.20
CA LEU A 118 -1.57 -12.43 7.40
C LEU A 118 -2.49 -11.53 8.21
N VAL A 119 -2.34 -10.23 8.02
CA VAL A 119 -3.24 -9.22 8.57
C VAL A 119 -4.60 -9.34 7.88
N ASP A 120 -5.68 -9.17 8.63
CA ASP A 120 -7.02 -9.19 8.05
C ASP A 120 -7.22 -8.07 7.02
N ILE A 121 -8.08 -8.34 6.04
CA ILE A 121 -8.25 -7.43 4.90
C ILE A 121 -8.80 -6.06 5.31
N ASN A 122 -9.58 -5.95 6.38
CA ASN A 122 -10.15 -4.66 6.78
C ASN A 122 -9.09 -3.77 7.43
N THR A 123 -8.22 -4.34 8.27
CA THR A 123 -7.04 -3.65 8.80
C THR A 123 -6.08 -3.28 7.68
N MET A 124 -5.83 -4.19 6.73
CA MET A 124 -5.01 -3.88 5.55
C MET A 124 -5.61 -2.73 4.74
N MET A 125 -6.93 -2.69 4.55
CA MET A 125 -7.58 -1.58 3.84
C MET A 125 -7.35 -0.25 4.54
N PHE A 126 -7.44 -0.16 5.88
CA PHE A 126 -7.15 1.07 6.60
C PHE A 126 -5.74 1.60 6.27
N VAL A 127 -4.75 0.73 6.32
CA VAL A 127 -3.35 1.09 6.04
C VAL A 127 -3.14 1.46 4.56
N VAL A 128 -3.71 0.68 3.66
CA VAL A 128 -3.57 0.96 2.21
C VAL A 128 -4.29 2.24 1.81
N LEU A 129 -5.42 2.56 2.43
CA LEU A 129 -6.13 3.82 2.23
C LEU A 129 -5.34 5.02 2.78
N HIS A 130 -4.52 4.83 3.83
CA HIS A 130 -3.55 5.83 4.27
C HIS A 130 -2.47 6.09 3.20
N GLU A 131 -1.89 5.04 2.61
CA GLU A 131 -0.94 5.19 1.50
C GLU A 131 -1.62 5.83 0.27
N PHE A 132 -2.87 5.44 -0.01
CA PHE A 132 -3.65 6.02 -1.09
C PHE A 132 -3.94 7.51 -0.88
N ALA A 133 -4.11 7.95 0.37
CA ALA A 133 -4.24 9.36 0.71
C ALA A 133 -2.97 10.17 0.41
N HIS A 134 -1.77 9.58 0.58
CA HIS A 134 -0.52 10.22 0.15
C HIS A 134 -0.48 10.47 -1.37
N LEU A 135 -1.10 9.60 -2.17
CA LEU A 135 -1.19 9.77 -3.62
C LEU A 135 -2.16 10.91 -4.01
N ALA A 136 -3.20 11.16 -3.19
CA ALA A 136 -4.20 12.21 -3.38
C ALA A 136 -3.74 13.59 -2.86
N THR A 137 -2.54 13.70 -2.28
CA THR A 137 -2.07 14.87 -1.53
C THR A 137 -0.85 15.48 -2.19
N GLU A 138 -0.84 16.80 -2.43
CA GLU A 138 0.32 17.50 -3.01
C GLU A 138 1.47 17.64 -2.00
N SER A 139 1.15 17.96 -0.76
CA SER A 139 2.14 18.14 0.30
C SER A 139 2.81 16.81 0.69
N ILE A 140 4.01 16.90 1.26
CA ILE A 140 4.77 15.75 1.75
C ILE A 140 4.54 15.59 3.26
N GLY A 141 4.38 14.35 3.72
CA GLY A 141 4.17 14.01 5.12
C GLY A 141 2.70 14.13 5.55
N HIS A 142 2.46 14.09 6.84
CA HIS A 142 1.11 14.05 7.44
C HIS A 142 0.63 15.46 7.79
N THR A 143 0.47 16.31 6.77
CA THR A 143 -0.06 17.68 6.90
C THR A 143 -1.57 17.67 7.15
N THR A 144 -2.16 18.85 7.40
CA THR A 144 -3.64 18.99 7.49
C THR A 144 -4.31 18.51 6.21
N GLU A 145 -3.76 18.88 5.03
CA GLU A 145 -4.24 18.41 3.72
C GLU A 145 -4.28 16.88 3.64
N PHE A 146 -3.21 16.21 4.10
CA PHE A 146 -3.17 14.75 4.15
C PHE A 146 -4.29 14.17 5.03
N TRP A 147 -4.47 14.70 6.25
CA TRP A 147 -5.48 14.19 7.18
C TRP A 147 -6.90 14.39 6.67
N ASP A 148 -7.17 15.51 6.00
CA ASP A 148 -8.46 15.79 5.37
C ASP A 148 -8.71 14.84 4.19
N ASN A 149 -7.72 14.60 3.35
CA ASN A 149 -7.79 13.65 2.23
C ASN A 149 -7.93 12.20 2.73
N PHE A 150 -7.21 11.82 3.79
CA PHE A 150 -7.32 10.49 4.36
C PHE A 150 -8.71 10.24 4.95
N LYS A 151 -9.25 11.22 5.68
CA LYS A 151 -10.63 11.15 6.18
C LYS A 151 -11.63 10.98 5.04
N TRP A 152 -11.55 11.82 4.02
CA TRP A 152 -12.40 11.74 2.83
C TRP A 152 -12.33 10.37 2.14
N ILE A 153 -11.15 9.83 1.91
CA ILE A 153 -10.94 8.51 1.31
C ILE A 153 -11.57 7.40 2.16
N LEU A 154 -11.44 7.46 3.48
CA LEU A 154 -12.08 6.50 4.38
C LEU A 154 -13.61 6.59 4.32
N GLU A 155 -14.18 7.79 4.34
CA GLU A 155 -15.63 8.02 4.24
C GLU A 155 -16.18 7.45 2.93
N GLU A 156 -15.53 7.72 1.80
CA GLU A 156 -15.93 7.17 0.49
C GLU A 156 -15.78 5.64 0.43
N SER A 157 -14.72 5.11 1.03
CA SER A 157 -14.49 3.67 1.11
C SER A 157 -15.56 2.94 1.94
N ILE A 158 -16.05 3.57 3.01
CA ILE A 158 -17.18 3.07 3.80
C ILE A 158 -18.48 3.15 2.99
N ASN A 159 -18.71 4.27 2.31
CA ASN A 159 -19.91 4.50 1.50
C ASN A 159 -20.11 3.41 0.44
N ILE A 160 -19.03 2.95 -0.21
CA ILE A 160 -19.09 1.88 -1.21
C ILE A 160 -18.82 0.47 -0.66
N GLY A 161 -18.68 0.32 0.67
CA GLY A 161 -18.57 -0.98 1.35
C GLY A 161 -17.25 -1.72 1.17
N ILE A 162 -16.17 -1.04 0.78
CA ILE A 162 -14.83 -1.67 0.66
C ILE A 162 -14.00 -1.59 1.93
N TYR A 163 -14.42 -0.77 2.89
CA TYR A 163 -13.84 -0.65 4.23
C TYR A 163 -14.96 -0.55 5.27
N THR A 164 -14.78 -1.20 6.41
CA THR A 164 -15.67 -1.08 7.56
C THR A 164 -14.96 -0.32 8.67
N LYS A 165 -15.58 0.77 9.18
CA LYS A 165 -15.01 1.59 10.24
C LYS A 165 -14.63 0.75 11.44
N GLN A 166 -13.41 0.93 11.93
CA GLN A 166 -12.88 0.35 13.16
C GLN A 166 -12.66 1.46 14.19
N ASP A 167 -13.02 1.18 15.45
CA ASP A 167 -12.80 2.09 16.57
C ASP A 167 -11.48 1.72 17.27
N PHE A 168 -10.38 2.26 16.70
CA PHE A 168 -9.03 1.98 17.19
C PHE A 168 -8.74 2.62 18.55
N GLU A 169 -9.49 3.65 18.94
CA GLU A 169 -9.36 4.28 20.28
C GLU A 169 -9.88 3.35 21.37
N LYS A 170 -10.96 2.59 21.08
CA LYS A 170 -11.50 1.58 22.01
C LYS A 170 -10.74 0.26 21.96
N LYS A 171 -10.27 -0.12 20.76
CA LYS A 171 -9.57 -1.39 20.54
C LYS A 171 -8.46 -1.18 19.53
N SER A 172 -7.25 -0.97 20.03
CA SER A 172 -6.06 -0.91 19.18
C SER A 172 -5.84 -2.22 18.44
N VAL A 173 -5.20 -2.14 17.28
CA VAL A 173 -4.86 -3.29 16.43
C VAL A 173 -3.38 -3.30 16.17
N GLU A 174 -2.71 -4.42 16.51
CA GLU A 174 -1.30 -4.62 16.16
C GLU A 174 -1.16 -4.76 14.65
N TYR A 175 -0.27 -3.96 14.07
CA TYR A 175 0.06 -3.96 12.65
C TYR A 175 1.57 -3.85 12.46
N CYS A 176 2.20 -4.94 11.99
CA CYS A 176 3.61 -4.96 11.61
C CYS A 176 4.57 -4.39 12.68
N GLY A 177 4.31 -4.73 13.96
CA GLY A 177 5.15 -4.32 15.08
C GLY A 177 4.85 -2.92 15.64
N MET A 178 3.75 -2.31 15.23
CA MET A 178 3.20 -1.09 15.81
C MET A 178 1.71 -1.28 16.12
N ASP A 179 1.15 -0.46 16.99
CA ASP A 179 -0.28 -0.43 17.28
C ASP A 179 -0.96 0.72 16.52
N ILE A 180 -2.03 0.41 15.80
CA ILE A 180 -2.95 1.41 15.27
C ILE A 180 -3.91 1.77 16.40
N THR A 181 -3.85 3.02 16.88
CA THR A 181 -4.57 3.50 18.06
C THR A 181 -5.58 4.61 17.77
N SER A 182 -5.60 5.15 16.55
CA SER A 182 -6.47 6.25 16.16
C SER A 182 -6.84 6.24 14.69
N SER A 183 -7.88 6.99 14.35
CA SER A 183 -8.37 7.20 12.99
C SER A 183 -8.83 8.65 12.84
N PRO A 184 -8.74 9.25 11.64
CA PRO A 184 -9.35 10.57 11.40
C PRO A 184 -10.89 10.53 11.39
N LEU A 185 -11.50 9.34 11.40
CA LEU A 185 -12.94 9.15 11.52
C LEU A 185 -13.34 9.21 13.01
N LYS A 186 -14.01 10.26 13.40
CA LYS A 186 -14.61 10.38 14.75
C LYS A 186 -15.87 9.53 14.88
#